data_a518f31eafcddb780968c1258e55676f
#
_entry.id   a518f31eafcddb780968c1258e55676f
#
_cell.length_a   1.000
_cell.length_b   1.000
_cell.length_c   1.000
_cell.angle_alpha   90.00
_cell.angle_beta   90.00
_cell.angle_gamma   90.00
#
_symmetry.space_group_name_H-M   'P 1'
#
loop_
_entity.id
_entity.type
_entity.pdbx_description
1 polymer ?
#
loop_
_entity_poly.entity_id
_entity_poly.type
_entity_poly.pdbx_seq_one_letter_code
_entity_poly.pdbx_strand_id
1 'polypeptide(L)'
;MTDPHSMNRTFRPVLACATVALTIGAGTGLSGLPAAAQSQGPSVSAVAPQQALPPRSLIQKLRDFLGLNPPVAVGGSRSGSELAVCLLSPWPGQPIGLTGPVLQAAGPLNEIRIEQGEQVLWERRASSTQAIEGPIAWPIQPLKAGAEVTLKVRPRGASGGDFAVFHFRVADAATLESNAQLTNALGHDAKAWSRAIDQLKPGQQTLAAALLSSPHAAPKLRSAIPCTSR
;
A
#
# COMPACT_ATOMS: atom_id res chain seq x y z
N MET A 1 -16.65 47.34 21.95
CA MET A 1 -15.74 48.21 21.19
C MET A 1 -14.32 47.73 21.42
N THR A 2 -13.78 46.93 20.54
CA THR A 2 -12.34 46.73 20.26
C THR A 2 -12.20 45.72 19.10
N ASP A 3 -11.70 46.20 17.97
CA ASP A 3 -11.45 45.46 16.75
C ASP A 3 -10.29 44.48 16.87
N PRO A 4 -10.31 43.32 16.20
CA PRO A 4 -9.11 42.52 15.95
C PRO A 4 -8.60 42.76 14.52
N HIS A 5 -7.35 43.20 14.45
CA HIS A 5 -6.54 43.40 13.28
C HIS A 5 -6.39 42.12 12.41
N SER A 6 -6.82 42.24 11.16
CA SER A 6 -6.52 41.38 10.02
C SER A 6 -5.02 41.49 9.65
N MET A 7 -4.26 40.40 9.75
CA MET A 7 -2.93 40.27 9.14
C MET A 7 -3.00 39.34 7.90
N ASN A 8 -3.14 40.00 6.76
CA ASN A 8 -3.05 39.38 5.44
C ASN A 8 -1.57 39.19 5.07
N ARG A 9 -1.03 37.97 5.11
CA ARG A 9 0.31 37.66 4.60
C ARG A 9 0.20 37.01 3.21
N THR A 10 0.43 37.82 2.21
CA THR A 10 0.63 37.45 0.82
C THR A 10 1.95 36.67 0.65
N PHE A 11 1.88 35.37 0.36
CA PHE A 11 3.03 34.60 -0.08
C PHE A 11 3.19 34.75 -1.60
N ARG A 12 4.34 35.26 -2.02
CA ARG A 12 4.78 35.28 -3.43
C ARG A 12 5.51 33.97 -3.74
N PRO A 13 5.21 33.28 -4.82
CA PRO A 13 6.02 32.15 -5.28
C PRO A 13 7.25 32.66 -6.03
N VAL A 14 8.42 32.17 -5.64
CA VAL A 14 9.68 32.35 -6.38
C VAL A 14 9.79 31.21 -7.39
N LEU A 15 9.71 31.58 -8.69
CA LEU A 15 9.96 30.69 -9.82
C LEU A 15 11.48 30.60 -10.01
N ALA A 16 12.07 29.44 -9.80
CA ALA A 16 13.46 29.13 -10.21
C ALA A 16 13.44 28.29 -11.48
N CYS A 17 13.79 28.88 -12.61
CA CYS A 17 14.05 28.21 -13.87
C CYS A 17 15.45 27.58 -13.82
N ALA A 18 15.55 26.25 -13.92
CA ALA A 18 16.80 25.55 -14.17
C ALA A 18 16.82 25.07 -15.62
N THR A 19 17.66 25.70 -16.43
CA THR A 19 17.97 25.32 -17.81
C THR A 19 18.98 24.16 -17.78
N VAL A 20 18.59 23.02 -18.37
CA VAL A 20 19.50 21.87 -18.61
C VAL A 20 19.96 21.93 -20.08
N ALA A 21 21.26 22.07 -20.28
CA ALA A 21 21.90 22.03 -21.56
C ALA A 21 22.07 20.58 -22.05
N LEU A 22 21.61 20.36 -23.29
CA LEU A 22 21.71 19.08 -24.00
C LEU A 22 23.00 19.10 -24.82
N THR A 23 23.99 18.24 -24.53
CA THR A 23 25.17 18.01 -25.38
C THR A 23 24.96 16.77 -26.22
N ILE A 24 24.90 16.99 -27.54
CA ILE A 24 24.86 15.94 -28.55
C ILE A 24 26.29 15.64 -28.95
N GLY A 25 26.76 14.40 -28.71
CA GLY A 25 28.02 13.86 -29.18
C GLY A 25 27.81 12.94 -30.39
N ALA A 26 28.19 13.41 -31.58
CA ALA A 26 28.27 12.59 -32.78
C ALA A 26 29.64 11.93 -32.86
N GLY A 27 29.65 10.60 -32.92
CA GLY A 27 30.86 9.79 -33.16
C GLY A 27 30.65 8.86 -34.35
N THR A 28 31.22 9.25 -35.51
CA THR A 28 31.38 8.42 -36.69
C THR A 28 32.73 7.68 -36.60
N GLY A 29 32.73 6.37 -36.83
CA GLY A 29 33.96 5.55 -36.91
C GLY A 29 33.79 4.37 -37.86
N LEU A 30 34.53 4.44 -38.94
CA LEU A 30 34.57 3.54 -40.10
C LEU A 30 35.18 2.16 -39.82
N SER A 31 34.65 1.19 -40.55
CA SER A 31 35.28 0.12 -41.34
C SER A 31 36.48 -0.68 -40.80
N GLY A 32 36.33 -2.00 -40.86
CA GLY A 32 37.46 -2.93 -40.83
C GLY A 32 37.02 -4.38 -40.79
N LEU A 33 36.77 -5.02 -41.96
CA LEU A 33 36.86 -6.47 -42.07
C LEU A 33 38.34 -6.84 -42.31
N PRO A 34 38.84 -7.91 -41.70
CA PRO A 34 39.24 -9.06 -42.51
C PRO A 34 39.05 -10.45 -41.87
N ALA A 35 38.78 -11.37 -42.81
CA ALA A 35 39.28 -12.74 -42.92
C ALA A 35 39.20 -13.74 -41.77
N ALA A 36 38.57 -14.83 -42.15
CA ALA A 36 38.42 -16.13 -41.54
C ALA A 36 39.71 -16.74 -40.95
N ALA A 37 39.57 -17.26 -39.72
CA ALA A 37 40.37 -18.37 -39.25
C ALA A 37 39.44 -19.32 -38.49
N GLN A 38 39.15 -20.48 -39.09
CA GLN A 38 38.45 -21.59 -38.44
C GLN A 38 39.42 -22.22 -37.43
N SER A 39 39.19 -22.00 -36.15
CA SER A 39 39.78 -22.79 -35.07
C SER A 39 38.68 -23.67 -34.49
N GLN A 40 38.74 -24.96 -34.74
CA GLN A 40 38.01 -25.99 -34.02
C GLN A 40 38.48 -25.99 -32.56
N GLY A 41 37.75 -25.34 -31.69
CA GLY A 41 37.91 -25.38 -30.24
C GLY A 41 37.01 -26.46 -29.62
N PRO A 42 37.36 -27.01 -28.46
CA PRO A 42 36.71 -28.16 -27.84
C PRO A 42 35.26 -27.90 -27.52
N SER A 43 34.42 -28.92 -27.75
CA SER A 43 32.99 -28.95 -27.43
C SER A 43 32.75 -28.53 -25.99
N VAL A 44 32.35 -27.28 -25.80
CA VAL A 44 31.79 -26.81 -24.49
C VAL A 44 30.39 -27.40 -24.41
N SER A 45 30.19 -28.33 -23.49
CA SER A 45 28.86 -28.84 -23.12
C SER A 45 27.92 -27.67 -22.93
N ALA A 46 26.91 -27.58 -23.79
CA ALA A 46 25.84 -26.59 -23.66
C ALA A 46 25.18 -26.77 -22.29
N VAL A 47 25.49 -25.84 -21.38
CA VAL A 47 24.72 -25.67 -20.16
C VAL A 47 23.30 -25.37 -20.61
N ALA A 48 22.37 -26.28 -20.31
CA ALA A 48 20.97 -26.07 -20.59
C ALA A 48 20.52 -24.71 -20.06
N PRO A 49 19.80 -23.90 -20.83
CA PRO A 49 19.34 -22.61 -20.35
C PRO A 49 18.52 -22.86 -19.09
N GLN A 50 19.00 -22.33 -17.95
CA GLN A 50 18.23 -22.30 -16.73
C GLN A 50 16.94 -21.55 -17.07
N GLN A 51 15.83 -22.29 -17.09
CA GLN A 51 14.50 -21.71 -17.28
C GLN A 51 14.33 -20.65 -16.19
N ALA A 52 14.37 -19.39 -16.59
CA ALA A 52 14.09 -18.27 -15.70
C ALA A 52 12.72 -18.53 -15.08
N LEU A 53 12.68 -18.62 -13.74
CA LEU A 53 11.43 -18.77 -13.01
C LEU A 53 10.47 -17.67 -13.50
N PRO A 54 9.19 -17.99 -13.76
CA PRO A 54 8.24 -17.00 -14.20
C PRO A 54 8.22 -15.83 -13.21
N PRO A 55 8.11 -14.58 -13.69
CA PRO A 55 8.10 -13.43 -12.81
C PRO A 55 6.97 -13.59 -11.79
N ARG A 56 7.31 -13.62 -10.50
CA ARG A 56 6.32 -13.68 -9.42
C ARG A 56 5.34 -12.53 -9.63
N SER A 57 4.04 -12.79 -9.51
CA SER A 57 3.06 -11.72 -9.61
C SER A 57 3.32 -10.65 -8.54
N LEU A 58 3.01 -9.39 -8.82
CA LEU A 58 3.17 -8.27 -7.86
C LEU A 58 2.51 -8.59 -6.51
N ILE A 59 1.37 -9.26 -6.57
CA ILE A 59 0.61 -9.68 -5.40
C ILE A 59 1.40 -10.70 -4.58
N GLN A 60 2.05 -11.67 -5.25
CA GLN A 60 2.87 -12.65 -4.57
C GLN A 60 4.05 -11.98 -3.85
N LYS A 61 4.70 -11.01 -4.48
CA LYS A 61 5.79 -10.24 -3.84
C LYS A 61 5.30 -9.47 -2.63
N LEU A 62 4.20 -8.73 -2.73
CA LEU A 62 3.62 -8.03 -1.59
C LEU A 62 3.25 -8.99 -0.44
N ARG A 63 2.69 -10.15 -0.75
CA ARG A 63 2.39 -11.19 0.25
C ARG A 63 3.64 -11.73 0.93
N ASP A 64 4.72 -11.95 0.17
CA ASP A 64 6.00 -12.41 0.71
C ASP A 64 6.58 -11.36 1.68
N PHE A 65 6.40 -10.07 1.41
CA PHE A 65 6.83 -8.98 2.29
C PHE A 65 5.95 -8.81 3.54
N LEU A 66 4.65 -8.89 3.38
CA LEU A 66 3.67 -8.63 4.45
C LEU A 66 3.29 -9.87 5.27
N GLY A 67 3.77 -11.03 4.85
CA GLY A 67 3.35 -12.33 5.33
C GLY A 67 2.30 -12.96 4.41
N LEU A 68 2.29 -14.29 4.36
CA LEU A 68 1.57 -15.06 3.35
C LEU A 68 0.04 -14.83 3.34
N ASN A 69 -0.54 -14.45 4.48
CA ASN A 69 -1.97 -14.19 4.61
C ASN A 69 -2.20 -12.98 5.51
N PRO A 70 -3.17 -12.12 5.20
CA PRO A 70 -3.58 -11.09 6.13
C PRO A 70 -4.04 -11.75 7.43
N PRO A 71 -3.64 -11.20 8.60
CA PRO A 71 -4.15 -11.69 9.87
C PRO A 71 -5.67 -11.61 9.88
N VAL A 72 -6.31 -12.70 10.27
CA VAL A 72 -7.77 -12.78 10.40
C VAL A 72 -8.09 -12.60 11.86
N ALA A 73 -8.85 -11.55 12.19
CA ALA A 73 -9.42 -11.42 13.51
C ALA A 73 -10.76 -12.15 13.56
N VAL A 74 -10.95 -12.94 14.59
CA VAL A 74 -12.20 -13.67 14.83
C VAL A 74 -13.06 -12.82 15.75
N GLY A 75 -14.22 -12.38 15.24
CA GLY A 75 -15.26 -11.78 16.09
C GLY A 75 -15.89 -12.88 16.92
N GLY A 76 -15.84 -12.73 18.26
CA GLY A 76 -16.41 -13.72 19.17
C GLY A 76 -17.92 -13.78 19.04
N SER A 77 -18.43 -14.83 18.44
CA SER A 77 -19.86 -15.15 18.45
C SER A 77 -20.12 -16.29 19.42
N ARG A 78 -20.94 -16.07 20.42
CA ARG A 78 -21.45 -17.13 21.31
C ARG A 78 -22.34 -18.14 20.59
N SER A 79 -22.65 -17.89 19.31
CA SER A 79 -23.53 -18.70 18.46
C SER A 79 -22.81 -19.69 17.54
N GLY A 80 -21.53 -19.99 17.75
CA GLY A 80 -20.84 -21.10 17.11
C GLY A 80 -20.38 -20.88 15.66
N SER A 81 -20.70 -19.77 15.02
CA SER A 81 -20.11 -19.40 13.73
C SER A 81 -19.03 -18.34 13.95
N GLU A 82 -17.79 -18.76 13.93
CA GLU A 82 -16.65 -17.83 13.94
C GLU A 82 -16.66 -17.03 12.64
N LEU A 83 -17.16 -15.80 12.71
CA LEU A 83 -17.15 -14.88 11.58
C LEU A 83 -15.76 -14.20 11.52
N ALA A 84 -14.90 -14.78 10.71
CA ALA A 84 -13.56 -14.26 10.51
C ALA A 84 -13.58 -13.00 9.64
N VAL A 85 -12.94 -11.92 10.11
CA VAL A 85 -12.72 -10.69 9.32
C VAL A 85 -11.29 -10.66 8.84
N CYS A 86 -11.12 -10.55 7.54
CA CYS A 86 -9.86 -10.32 6.90
C CYS A 86 -9.72 -8.83 6.53
N LEU A 87 -8.88 -8.11 7.24
CA LEU A 87 -8.58 -6.73 6.94
C LEU A 87 -7.44 -6.67 5.90
N LEU A 88 -7.73 -6.06 4.75
CA LEU A 88 -6.77 -5.92 3.65
C LEU A 88 -5.99 -4.61 3.71
N SER A 89 -6.57 -3.58 4.35
CA SER A 89 -5.97 -2.27 4.48
C SER A 89 -6.65 -1.46 5.61
N PRO A 90 -5.87 -0.85 6.55
CA PRO A 90 -4.42 -1.03 6.75
C PRO A 90 -4.04 -2.48 7.05
N TRP A 91 -2.78 -2.86 6.75
CA TRP A 91 -2.34 -4.25 6.96
C TRP A 91 -2.10 -4.53 8.44
N PRO A 92 -2.81 -5.51 9.05
CA PRO A 92 -2.65 -5.84 10.46
C PRO A 92 -1.22 -6.29 10.79
N GLY A 93 -0.73 -5.86 11.96
CA GLY A 93 0.62 -6.18 12.42
C GLY A 93 1.72 -5.29 11.82
N GLN A 94 1.37 -4.36 10.94
CA GLN A 94 2.30 -3.34 10.44
C GLN A 94 1.88 -1.95 10.90
N PRO A 95 2.83 -1.03 11.12
CA PRO A 95 2.50 0.38 11.35
C PRO A 95 1.74 0.97 10.15
N ILE A 96 0.81 1.90 10.42
CA ILE A 96 0.18 2.67 9.36
C ILE A 96 1.21 3.64 8.78
N GLY A 97 1.62 3.43 7.55
CA GLY A 97 2.67 4.19 6.87
C GLY A 97 2.17 5.39 6.05
N LEU A 98 0.89 5.77 6.15
CA LEU A 98 0.28 6.91 5.48
C LEU A 98 -0.64 7.66 6.44
N THR A 99 -0.76 8.97 6.28
CA THR A 99 -1.67 9.79 7.09
C THR A 99 -3.15 9.59 6.78
N GLY A 100 -3.45 9.05 5.59
CA GLY A 100 -4.80 8.77 5.12
C GLY A 100 -4.83 7.46 4.32
N PRO A 101 -4.72 6.29 4.97
CA PRO A 101 -4.77 5.01 4.27
C PRO A 101 -6.20 4.73 3.80
N VAL A 102 -6.35 3.93 2.75
CA VAL A 102 -7.66 3.36 2.40
C VAL A 102 -8.02 2.30 3.43
N LEU A 103 -9.28 2.23 3.85
CA LEU A 103 -9.83 1.14 4.65
C LEU A 103 -10.47 0.11 3.71
N GLN A 104 -10.09 -1.16 3.85
CA GLN A 104 -10.70 -2.24 3.08
C GLN A 104 -10.63 -3.56 3.85
N ALA A 105 -11.77 -4.21 4.00
CA ALA A 105 -11.87 -5.59 4.44
C ALA A 105 -12.36 -6.48 3.29
N ALA A 106 -12.09 -7.77 3.37
CA ALA A 106 -12.72 -8.75 2.50
C ALA A 106 -14.10 -9.12 3.05
N GLY A 107 -15.07 -9.15 2.14
CA GLY A 107 -16.46 -9.46 2.47
C GLY A 107 -17.28 -8.27 3.00
N PRO A 108 -18.59 -8.50 3.10
CA PRO A 108 -19.53 -7.48 3.51
C PRO A 108 -19.48 -7.22 5.02
N LEU A 109 -19.56 -5.96 5.41
CA LEU A 109 -19.56 -5.53 6.81
C LEU A 109 -20.90 -4.94 7.21
N ASN A 110 -21.23 -5.11 8.48
CA ASN A 110 -22.33 -4.42 9.14
C ASN A 110 -21.88 -3.09 9.75
N GLU A 111 -20.64 -3.03 10.22
CA GLU A 111 -20.16 -1.83 10.91
C GLU A 111 -18.64 -1.75 10.87
N ILE A 112 -18.15 -0.53 10.82
CA ILE A 112 -16.73 -0.22 10.95
C ILE A 112 -16.59 1.05 11.80
N ARG A 113 -15.66 1.03 12.77
CA ARG A 113 -15.35 2.16 13.65
C ARG A 113 -13.87 2.43 13.68
N ILE A 114 -13.53 3.70 13.81
CA ILE A 114 -12.17 4.17 14.11
C ILE A 114 -12.20 4.79 15.48
N GLU A 115 -11.37 4.29 16.38
CA GLU A 115 -11.28 4.75 17.76
C GLU A 115 -9.86 5.18 18.10
N GLN A 116 -9.71 6.12 19.02
CA GLN A 116 -8.46 6.50 19.66
C GLN A 116 -8.67 6.49 21.18
N GLY A 117 -8.04 5.57 21.88
CA GLY A 117 -8.41 5.26 23.25
C GLY A 117 -9.86 4.83 23.34
N GLU A 118 -10.64 5.50 24.20
CA GLU A 118 -12.08 5.24 24.36
C GLU A 118 -12.96 6.09 23.44
N GLN A 119 -12.37 7.02 22.69
CA GLN A 119 -13.11 7.93 21.84
C GLN A 119 -13.36 7.32 20.46
N VAL A 120 -14.64 7.24 20.05
CA VAL A 120 -15.02 6.93 18.67
C VAL A 120 -14.81 8.20 17.82
N LEU A 121 -13.85 8.14 16.89
CA LEU A 121 -13.55 9.25 15.98
C LEU A 121 -14.47 9.21 14.75
N TRP A 122 -14.86 8.02 14.34
CA TRP A 122 -15.72 7.83 13.18
C TRP A 122 -16.38 6.44 13.22
N GLU A 123 -17.60 6.39 12.70
CA GLU A 123 -18.38 5.16 12.60
C GLU A 123 -19.19 5.16 11.29
N ARG A 124 -19.28 4.01 10.66
CA ARG A 124 -20.20 3.74 9.55
C ARG A 124 -20.92 2.44 9.80
N ARG A 125 -22.26 2.49 9.69
CA ARG A 125 -23.13 1.32 9.77
C ARG A 125 -23.76 1.01 8.42
N ALA A 126 -23.91 -0.27 8.12
CA ALA A 126 -24.69 -0.74 6.99
C ALA A 126 -26.18 -0.44 7.20
N SER A 127 -26.90 -0.32 6.12
CA SER A 127 -28.38 -0.35 6.18
C SER A 127 -28.89 -1.80 6.19
N SER A 128 -30.19 -1.98 6.41
CA SER A 128 -30.82 -3.30 6.33
C SER A 128 -30.66 -3.96 4.96
N THR A 129 -30.60 -3.15 3.90
CA THR A 129 -30.52 -3.61 2.50
C THR A 129 -29.12 -3.56 1.90
N GLN A 130 -28.20 -2.73 2.46
CA GLN A 130 -26.89 -2.50 1.86
C GLN A 130 -25.77 -2.70 2.90
N ALA A 131 -24.92 -3.67 2.65
CA ALA A 131 -23.69 -3.87 3.42
C ALA A 131 -22.64 -2.78 3.09
N ILE A 132 -21.66 -2.65 3.97
CA ILE A 132 -20.44 -1.86 3.68
C ILE A 132 -19.48 -2.77 2.92
N GLU A 133 -19.14 -2.40 1.72
CA GLU A 133 -18.23 -3.15 0.85
C GLU A 133 -17.23 -2.24 0.16
N GLY A 134 -16.12 -2.82 -0.31
CA GLY A 134 -15.10 -2.14 -1.10
C GLY A 134 -14.20 -1.21 -0.29
N PRO A 135 -13.38 -0.44 -0.98
CA PRO A 135 -12.46 0.51 -0.36
C PRO A 135 -13.20 1.75 0.15
N ILE A 136 -12.85 2.20 1.35
CA ILE A 136 -13.34 3.43 1.96
C ILE A 136 -12.14 4.39 2.06
N ALA A 137 -12.27 5.58 1.50
CA ALA A 137 -11.29 6.64 1.72
C ALA A 137 -11.20 6.96 3.22
N TRP A 138 -10.01 7.34 3.70
CA TRP A 138 -9.81 7.67 5.12
C TRP A 138 -10.78 8.79 5.56
N PRO A 139 -11.67 8.53 6.52
CA PRO A 139 -12.83 9.40 6.72
C PRO A 139 -12.65 10.48 7.78
N ILE A 140 -11.50 10.50 8.47
CA ILE A 140 -11.18 11.44 9.54
C ILE A 140 -9.97 12.31 9.17
N GLN A 141 -9.62 13.24 10.06
CA GLN A 141 -8.43 14.06 9.93
C GLN A 141 -7.17 13.18 9.71
N PRO A 142 -6.15 13.70 9.00
CA PRO A 142 -4.90 12.98 8.80
C PRO A 142 -4.30 12.48 10.11
N LEU A 143 -3.85 11.24 10.10
CA LEU A 143 -3.23 10.59 11.25
C LEU A 143 -1.93 11.29 11.64
N LYS A 144 -1.73 11.47 12.94
CA LYS A 144 -0.48 12.03 13.50
C LYS A 144 0.54 10.91 13.69
N ALA A 145 1.81 11.23 13.44
CA ALA A 145 2.92 10.32 13.68
C ALA A 145 2.91 9.79 15.13
N GLY A 146 3.14 8.49 15.28
CA GLY A 146 3.18 7.80 16.58
C GLY A 146 1.82 7.60 17.26
N ALA A 147 0.73 8.10 16.68
CA ALA A 147 -0.62 7.90 17.24
C ALA A 147 -1.00 6.41 17.25
N GLU A 148 -1.80 6.03 18.25
CA GLU A 148 -2.42 4.72 18.31
C GLU A 148 -3.87 4.82 17.86
N VAL A 149 -4.29 3.89 17.01
CA VAL A 149 -5.62 3.83 16.43
C VAL A 149 -6.16 2.41 16.53
N THR A 150 -7.40 2.28 16.95
CA THR A 150 -8.12 1.01 16.97
C THR A 150 -9.18 1.01 15.87
N LEU A 151 -9.14 -0.01 15.03
CA LEU A 151 -10.14 -0.27 14.03
C LEU A 151 -11.01 -1.44 14.51
N LYS A 152 -12.31 -1.20 14.71
CA LYS A 152 -13.30 -2.23 15.03
C LYS A 152 -14.17 -2.50 13.82
N VAL A 153 -14.26 -3.76 13.43
CA VAL A 153 -14.98 -4.18 12.23
C VAL A 153 -15.96 -5.29 12.58
N ARG A 154 -17.21 -5.11 12.23
CA ARG A 154 -18.25 -6.12 12.44
C ARG A 154 -18.71 -6.68 11.10
N PRO A 155 -18.47 -7.98 10.82
CA PRO A 155 -18.90 -8.60 9.58
C PRO A 155 -20.42 -8.72 9.51
N ARG A 156 -20.94 -8.87 8.30
CA ARG A 156 -22.38 -9.10 8.10
C ARG A 156 -22.79 -10.43 8.72
N GLY A 157 -23.88 -10.44 9.46
CA GLY A 157 -24.36 -11.61 10.19
C GLY A 157 -23.84 -11.75 11.62
N ALA A 158 -22.84 -10.94 12.04
CA ALA A 158 -22.39 -10.92 13.42
C ALA A 158 -23.36 -10.18 14.34
N SER A 159 -23.43 -10.62 15.61
CA SER A 159 -24.23 -9.98 16.64
C SER A 159 -23.74 -8.57 16.98
N GLY A 160 -24.56 -7.75 17.63
CA GLY A 160 -24.28 -6.33 17.85
C GLY A 160 -23.01 -5.99 18.61
N GLY A 161 -22.47 -6.92 19.43
CA GLY A 161 -21.22 -6.75 20.18
C GLY A 161 -20.00 -7.43 19.57
N ASP A 162 -20.17 -8.20 18.49
CA ASP A 162 -19.12 -9.06 17.94
C ASP A 162 -18.26 -8.30 16.93
N PHE A 163 -17.25 -7.60 17.43
CA PHE A 163 -16.27 -6.89 16.61
C PHE A 163 -14.96 -7.66 16.52
N ALA A 164 -14.41 -7.72 15.31
CA ALA A 164 -12.99 -7.95 15.11
C ALA A 164 -12.25 -6.65 15.42
N VAL A 165 -11.22 -6.71 16.27
CA VAL A 165 -10.49 -5.54 16.76
C VAL A 165 -9.05 -5.59 16.25
N PHE A 166 -8.62 -4.49 15.63
CA PHE A 166 -7.26 -4.33 15.13
C PHE A 166 -6.63 -3.08 15.73
N HIS A 167 -5.48 -3.25 16.38
CA HIS A 167 -4.71 -2.15 16.94
C HIS A 167 -3.58 -1.77 15.99
N PHE A 168 -3.42 -0.47 15.76
CA PHE A 168 -2.39 0.08 14.90
C PHE A 168 -1.63 1.18 15.61
N ARG A 169 -0.35 1.24 15.31
CA ARG A 169 0.48 2.40 15.57
C ARG A 169 0.78 3.10 14.26
N VAL A 170 0.68 4.43 14.23
CA VAL A 170 1.08 5.23 13.07
C VAL A 170 2.60 5.35 13.06
N ALA A 171 3.21 5.23 11.89
CA ALA A 171 4.65 5.36 11.72
C ALA A 171 5.14 6.75 12.15
N ASP A 172 6.46 6.91 12.29
CA ASP A 172 7.09 8.20 12.56
C ASP A 172 6.91 9.20 11.40
N ALA A 173 7.17 10.47 11.66
CA ALA A 173 6.93 11.55 10.70
C ALA A 173 7.78 11.40 9.43
N ALA A 174 9.04 10.96 9.55
CA ALA A 174 9.93 10.80 8.40
C ALA A 174 9.45 9.66 7.49
N THR A 175 9.01 8.54 8.08
CA THR A 175 8.42 7.42 7.34
C THR A 175 7.12 7.81 6.64
N LEU A 176 6.23 8.55 7.33
CA LEU A 176 4.98 9.04 6.72
C LEU A 176 5.25 9.95 5.53
N GLU A 177 6.18 10.90 5.68
CA GLU A 177 6.54 11.84 4.62
C GLU A 177 7.16 11.12 3.42
N SER A 178 8.15 10.26 3.64
CA SER A 178 8.80 9.48 2.60
C SER A 178 7.81 8.61 1.82
N ASN A 179 6.91 7.92 2.52
CA ASN A 179 5.90 7.07 1.88
C ASN A 179 4.88 7.91 1.10
N ALA A 180 4.47 9.07 1.63
CA ALA A 180 3.57 9.99 0.94
C ALA A 180 4.21 10.55 -0.34
N GLN A 181 5.46 10.98 -0.29
CA GLN A 181 6.21 11.45 -1.47
C GLN A 181 6.28 10.36 -2.54
N LEU A 182 6.65 9.13 -2.16
CA LEU A 182 6.71 8.02 -3.09
C LEU A 182 5.34 7.71 -3.71
N THR A 183 4.29 7.52 -2.89
CA THR A 183 2.97 7.17 -3.41
C THR A 183 2.35 8.26 -4.29
N ASN A 184 2.61 9.54 -3.98
CA ASN A 184 2.20 10.66 -4.82
C ASN A 184 2.97 10.69 -6.15
N ALA A 185 4.29 10.41 -6.13
CA ALA A 185 5.09 10.32 -7.35
C ALA A 185 4.68 9.15 -8.25
N LEU A 186 4.24 8.02 -7.67
CA LEU A 186 3.72 6.88 -8.43
C LEU A 186 2.35 7.19 -9.08
N GLY A 187 1.55 8.05 -8.46
CA GLY A 187 0.21 8.42 -8.94
C GLY A 187 -0.62 7.17 -9.31
N HIS A 188 -1.16 7.16 -10.53
CA HIS A 188 -1.94 6.02 -11.05
C HIS A 188 -1.19 5.20 -12.12
N ASP A 189 0.13 5.39 -12.28
CA ASP A 189 0.94 4.65 -13.26
C ASP A 189 1.21 3.22 -12.80
N ALA A 190 0.48 2.25 -13.37
CA ALA A 190 0.61 0.83 -13.04
C ALA A 190 2.04 0.28 -13.25
N LYS A 191 2.81 0.80 -14.22
CA LYS A 191 4.20 0.37 -14.45
C LYS A 191 5.12 0.90 -13.37
N ALA A 192 4.90 2.15 -12.91
CA ALA A 192 5.66 2.72 -11.79
C ALA A 192 5.39 1.93 -10.49
N TRP A 193 4.14 1.56 -10.22
CA TRP A 193 3.76 0.70 -9.09
C TRP A 193 4.46 -0.66 -9.16
N SER A 194 4.46 -1.29 -10.34
CA SER A 194 5.16 -2.56 -10.52
C SER A 194 6.64 -2.45 -10.16
N ARG A 195 7.33 -1.45 -10.70
CA ARG A 195 8.74 -1.21 -10.40
C ARG A 195 9.00 -0.94 -8.92
N ALA A 196 8.16 -0.13 -8.27
CA ALA A 196 8.31 0.17 -6.86
C ALA A 196 8.18 -1.09 -5.99
N ILE A 197 7.20 -1.96 -6.27
CA ILE A 197 7.01 -3.23 -5.57
C ILE A 197 8.18 -4.19 -5.86
N ASP A 198 8.68 -4.22 -7.09
CA ASP A 198 9.83 -5.05 -7.47
C ASP A 198 11.14 -4.64 -6.78
N GLN A 199 11.27 -3.37 -6.41
CA GLN A 199 12.44 -2.80 -5.74
C GLN A 199 12.37 -2.87 -4.21
N LEU A 200 11.28 -3.38 -3.62
CA LEU A 200 11.17 -3.57 -2.17
C LEU A 200 12.30 -4.45 -1.66
N LYS A 201 12.92 -4.03 -0.56
CA LYS A 201 14.01 -4.74 0.13
C LYS A 201 13.55 -5.35 1.44
N PRO A 202 14.20 -6.41 1.94
CA PRO A 202 13.96 -6.92 3.28
C PRO A 202 14.01 -5.77 4.31
N GLY A 203 13.07 -5.79 5.27
CA GLY A 203 12.93 -4.72 6.27
C GLY A 203 11.99 -3.57 5.87
N GLN A 204 11.48 -3.53 4.64
CA GLN A 204 10.56 -2.48 4.16
C GLN A 204 9.07 -2.86 4.25
N GLN A 205 8.67 -3.64 5.28
CA GLN A 205 7.29 -4.09 5.44
C GLN A 205 6.31 -2.92 5.60
N THR A 206 6.70 -1.88 6.35
CA THR A 206 5.87 -0.66 6.50
C THR A 206 5.64 0.05 5.17
N LEU A 207 6.66 0.12 4.30
CA LEU A 207 6.51 0.66 2.94
C LEU A 207 5.60 -0.23 2.08
N ALA A 208 5.77 -1.55 2.14
CA ALA A 208 4.90 -2.49 1.41
C ALA A 208 3.42 -2.33 1.84
N ALA A 209 3.17 -2.20 3.16
CA ALA A 209 1.84 -1.93 3.70
C ALA A 209 1.31 -0.55 3.27
N ALA A 210 2.17 0.48 3.22
CA ALA A 210 1.80 1.82 2.75
C ALA A 210 1.43 1.82 1.26
N LEU A 211 2.20 1.11 0.42
CA LEU A 211 1.87 0.93 -1.00
C LEU A 211 0.50 0.26 -1.15
N LEU A 212 0.22 -0.81 -0.41
CA LEU A 212 -1.08 -1.49 -0.44
C LEU A 212 -2.22 -0.58 0.01
N SER A 213 -1.99 0.26 1.03
CA SER A 213 -2.99 1.13 1.65
C SER A 213 -3.17 2.48 0.96
N SER A 214 -2.37 2.78 -0.08
CA SER A 214 -2.43 4.06 -0.77
C SER A 214 -3.74 4.23 -1.54
N PRO A 215 -4.38 5.42 -1.49
CA PRO A 215 -5.53 5.73 -2.32
C PRO A 215 -5.22 5.72 -3.83
N HIS A 216 -3.95 5.91 -4.21
CA HIS A 216 -3.50 5.86 -5.61
C HIS A 216 -3.29 4.43 -6.13
N ALA A 217 -3.19 3.44 -5.24
CA ALA A 217 -3.03 2.05 -5.63
C ALA A 217 -4.27 1.51 -6.36
N ALA A 218 -4.06 0.76 -7.44
CA ALA A 218 -5.16 0.14 -8.17
C ALA A 218 -6.00 -0.76 -7.23
N PRO A 219 -7.33 -0.65 -7.22
CA PRO A 219 -8.18 -1.47 -6.34
C PRO A 219 -7.94 -2.98 -6.49
N LYS A 220 -7.64 -3.43 -7.71
CA LYS A 220 -7.29 -4.83 -8.01
C LYS A 220 -6.09 -5.36 -7.23
N LEU A 221 -5.17 -4.48 -6.82
CA LEU A 221 -4.00 -4.88 -6.04
C LEU A 221 -4.43 -5.43 -4.66
N ARG A 222 -5.41 -4.81 -4.02
CA ARG A 222 -5.94 -5.24 -2.72
C ARG A 222 -6.88 -6.43 -2.84
N SER A 223 -7.83 -6.38 -3.79
CA SER A 223 -8.83 -7.43 -3.97
C SER A 223 -8.25 -8.77 -4.43
N ALA A 224 -7.04 -8.77 -4.98
CA ALA A 224 -6.37 -10.00 -5.38
C ALA A 224 -5.62 -10.70 -4.23
N ILE A 225 -5.61 -10.13 -3.01
CA ILE A 225 -5.04 -10.77 -1.83
C ILE A 225 -6.05 -11.79 -1.30
N PRO A 226 -5.73 -13.09 -1.33
CA PRO A 226 -6.65 -14.11 -0.84
C PRO A 226 -6.74 -14.02 0.68
N CYS A 227 -7.96 -14.06 1.19
CA CYS A 227 -8.27 -14.22 2.59
C CYS A 227 -8.65 -15.68 2.83
N THR A 228 -7.69 -16.47 3.21
CA THR A 228 -7.95 -17.85 3.65
C THR A 228 -8.06 -17.86 5.16
N SER A 229 -9.26 -18.11 5.68
CA SER A 229 -9.42 -18.59 7.06
C SER A 229 -8.69 -19.92 7.16
N ARG A 230 -7.76 -20.03 8.09
CA ARG A 230 -7.19 -21.34 8.45
C ARG A 230 -8.19 -22.10 9.30
#